data_4f193a848a3d385b0ccf1a7143b823c7
#
_entry.id   4f193a848a3d385b0ccf1a7143b823c7
#
_cell.length_a   1.000
_cell.length_b   1.000
_cell.length_c   1.000
_cell.angle_alpha   90.00
_cell.angle_beta   90.00
_cell.angle_gamma   90.00
#
_symmetry.space_group_name_H-M   'P 1'
#
loop_
_entity.id
_entity.type
_entity.pdbx_description
1 polymer ?
#
loop_
_entity_poly.entity_id
_entity_poly.type
_entity_poly.pdbx_seq_one_letter_code
_entity_poly.pdbx_strand_id
1 'polypeptide(L)'
;MAQQDHHITDIRSGLVKHLSDTDPEETKEWLESFDGLVETQGTERAEYIVRSLLQRAGAKSVAVPMVTTTDYVNTIPVDQEPDFPGTEELERAYRRWIRWNAAVMVHRAQAPGLSVGGHISTYAGAATLYEVGFNHFFRGPGHDGGGDQVFFQGHASPGMYARAFLEGRLTDEQLDSFRQEKSKAPNGLPSYPHPRMMPEFWQFPTVSMGLGPANAIYQAQFNRYLHNRGIKDLSLIHISEPTRLL
;
A
#
# COMPACT_ATOMS: atom_id res chain seq x y z
N MET A 1 -24.05 -13.46 -36.63
CA MET A 1 -22.65 -13.33 -36.23
C MET A 1 -22.46 -11.86 -35.79
N ALA A 2 -22.35 -11.59 -34.51
CA ALA A 2 -22.12 -10.24 -34.01
C ALA A 2 -20.65 -9.89 -34.20
N GLN A 3 -20.40 -8.83 -34.95
CA GLN A 3 -19.09 -8.22 -35.12
C GLN A 3 -18.67 -7.71 -33.73
N GLN A 4 -17.62 -8.27 -33.14
CA GLN A 4 -17.01 -7.70 -31.95
C GLN A 4 -16.23 -6.46 -32.42
N ASP A 5 -16.81 -5.28 -32.14
CA ASP A 5 -16.09 -4.01 -32.28
C ASP A 5 -14.96 -3.97 -31.25
N HIS A 6 -13.74 -4.22 -31.71
CA HIS A 6 -12.53 -4.02 -30.93
C HIS A 6 -12.23 -2.52 -30.83
N HIS A 7 -12.63 -1.91 -29.72
CA HIS A 7 -12.27 -0.52 -29.41
C HIS A 7 -11.10 -0.47 -28.42
N ILE A 8 -10.02 0.19 -28.82
CA ILE A 8 -8.94 0.55 -27.90
C ILE A 8 -9.35 1.83 -27.18
N THR A 9 -9.40 1.78 -25.84
CA THR A 9 -9.78 2.89 -24.98
C THR A 9 -8.53 3.60 -24.46
N ASP A 10 -8.32 4.86 -24.84
CA ASP A 10 -7.26 5.71 -24.29
C ASP A 10 -7.85 6.64 -23.23
N ILE A 11 -7.36 6.54 -21.98
CA ILE A 11 -7.76 7.40 -20.87
C ILE A 11 -6.65 8.43 -20.63
N ARG A 12 -6.68 9.54 -21.37
CA ARG A 12 -5.82 10.69 -21.11
C ARG A 12 -6.66 11.83 -20.53
N SER A 13 -6.16 12.47 -19.49
CA SER A 13 -6.78 13.66 -18.88
C SER A 13 -8.27 13.49 -18.48
N GLY A 14 -8.69 12.32 -18.05
CA GLY A 14 -10.06 12.07 -17.62
C GLY A 14 -11.10 11.97 -18.75
N LEU A 15 -10.70 12.05 -20.00
CA LEU A 15 -11.56 11.87 -21.18
C LEU A 15 -11.25 10.49 -21.82
N VAL A 16 -12.28 9.68 -21.94
CA VAL A 16 -12.21 8.40 -22.65
C VAL A 16 -12.22 8.69 -24.16
N LYS A 17 -11.14 8.39 -24.83
CA LYS A 17 -11.05 8.50 -26.28
C LYS A 17 -11.15 7.09 -26.89
N HIS A 18 -12.22 6.85 -27.63
CA HIS A 18 -12.36 5.60 -28.39
C HIS A 18 -11.66 5.76 -29.73
N LEU A 19 -10.67 4.89 -29.99
CA LEU A 19 -10.03 4.77 -31.29
C LEU A 19 -10.76 3.68 -32.05
N SER A 20 -11.42 4.05 -33.16
CA SER A 20 -12.05 3.09 -34.05
C SER A 20 -10.97 2.46 -34.95
N ASP A 21 -11.03 1.17 -35.10
CA ASP A 21 -10.19 0.47 -36.09
C ASP A 21 -10.69 0.79 -37.51
N THR A 22 -9.87 1.46 -38.27
CA THR A 22 -10.22 1.87 -39.65
C THR A 22 -9.82 0.84 -40.69
N ASP A 23 -8.97 -0.13 -40.33
CA ASP A 23 -8.54 -1.23 -41.16
C ASP A 23 -8.30 -2.50 -40.32
N PRO A 24 -9.36 -3.27 -40.06
CA PRO A 24 -9.26 -4.48 -39.24
C PRO A 24 -8.39 -5.59 -39.84
N GLU A 25 -8.24 -5.60 -41.18
CA GLU A 25 -7.40 -6.59 -41.85
C GLU A 25 -5.92 -6.29 -41.61
N GLU A 26 -5.51 -5.02 -41.80
CA GLU A 26 -4.15 -4.59 -41.47
C GLU A 26 -3.83 -4.79 -39.97
N THR A 27 -4.75 -4.44 -39.10
CA THR A 27 -4.58 -4.65 -37.64
C THR A 27 -4.34 -6.13 -37.33
N LYS A 28 -5.09 -7.02 -37.94
CA LYS A 28 -4.93 -8.46 -37.77
C LYS A 28 -3.56 -8.94 -38.25
N GLU A 29 -3.10 -8.50 -39.40
CA GLU A 29 -1.76 -8.84 -39.93
C GLU A 29 -0.63 -8.42 -38.98
N TRP A 30 -0.74 -7.24 -38.35
CA TRP A 30 0.22 -6.78 -37.36
C TRP A 30 0.24 -7.66 -36.10
N LEU A 31 -0.93 -8.04 -35.61
CA LEU A 31 -1.05 -8.91 -34.44
C LEU A 31 -0.52 -10.33 -34.73
N GLU A 32 -0.89 -10.92 -35.85
CA GLU A 32 -0.39 -12.24 -36.28
C GLU A 32 1.14 -12.23 -36.48
N SER A 33 1.68 -11.14 -37.02
CA SER A 33 3.13 -10.97 -37.20
C SER A 33 3.85 -10.90 -35.83
N PHE A 34 3.23 -10.24 -34.83
CA PHE A 34 3.77 -10.19 -33.49
C PHE A 34 3.71 -11.56 -32.83
N ASP A 35 2.60 -12.27 -32.94
CA ASP A 35 2.45 -13.61 -32.37
C ASP A 35 3.49 -14.58 -32.97
N GLY A 36 3.66 -14.55 -34.29
CA GLY A 36 4.69 -15.34 -34.96
C GLY A 36 6.12 -14.98 -34.56
N LEU A 37 6.38 -13.71 -34.23
CA LEU A 37 7.66 -13.29 -33.68
C LEU A 37 7.91 -13.89 -32.28
N VAL A 38 6.90 -13.86 -31.43
CA VAL A 38 6.97 -14.46 -30.05
C VAL A 38 7.24 -15.96 -30.14
N GLU A 39 6.49 -16.66 -31.05
CA GLU A 39 6.61 -18.11 -31.20
C GLU A 39 7.99 -18.54 -31.79
N THR A 40 8.52 -17.77 -32.73
CA THR A 40 9.74 -18.16 -33.43
C THR A 40 11.03 -17.67 -32.79
N GLN A 41 11.01 -16.49 -32.17
CA GLN A 41 12.21 -15.84 -31.63
C GLN A 41 12.17 -15.56 -30.15
N GLY A 42 11.06 -15.87 -29.49
CA GLY A 42 10.88 -15.73 -28.04
C GLY A 42 10.56 -14.33 -27.58
N THR A 43 10.26 -14.24 -26.28
CA THR A 43 9.76 -13.02 -25.63
C THR A 43 10.77 -11.87 -25.57
N GLU A 44 12.07 -12.17 -25.43
CA GLU A 44 13.10 -11.11 -25.40
C GLU A 44 13.19 -10.33 -26.71
N ARG A 45 13.10 -11.05 -27.83
CA ARG A 45 13.11 -10.40 -29.15
C ARG A 45 11.83 -9.60 -29.38
N ALA A 46 10.70 -10.14 -28.98
CA ALA A 46 9.41 -9.45 -29.05
C ALA A 46 9.42 -8.17 -28.19
N GLU A 47 9.95 -8.22 -26.98
CA GLU A 47 10.12 -7.05 -26.10
C GLU A 47 10.98 -5.96 -26.75
N TYR A 48 12.10 -6.34 -27.36
CA TYR A 48 12.97 -5.40 -28.08
C TYR A 48 12.21 -4.69 -29.22
N ILE A 49 11.43 -5.43 -30.02
CA ILE A 49 10.66 -4.86 -31.13
C ILE A 49 9.60 -3.90 -30.61
N VAL A 50 8.83 -4.29 -29.57
CA VAL A 50 7.81 -3.41 -28.96
C VAL A 50 8.45 -2.11 -28.45
N ARG A 51 9.57 -2.19 -27.74
CA ARG A 51 10.29 -1.00 -27.24
C ARG A 51 10.77 -0.12 -28.40
N SER A 52 11.26 -0.72 -29.48
CA SER A 52 11.72 0.01 -30.67
C SER A 52 10.57 0.72 -31.39
N LEU A 53 9.41 0.08 -31.48
CA LEU A 53 8.20 0.69 -32.04
C LEU A 53 7.70 1.85 -31.20
N LEU A 54 7.68 1.71 -29.86
CA LEU A 54 7.30 2.79 -28.94
C LEU A 54 8.24 4.00 -29.07
N GLN A 55 9.55 3.75 -29.14
CA GLN A 55 10.54 4.81 -29.37
C GLN A 55 10.32 5.51 -30.72
N ARG A 56 10.05 4.73 -31.77
CA ARG A 56 9.76 5.26 -33.11
C ARG A 56 8.47 6.07 -33.13
N ALA A 57 7.43 5.60 -32.46
CA ALA A 57 6.17 6.31 -32.30
C ALA A 57 6.38 7.68 -31.63
N GLY A 58 7.17 7.73 -30.55
CA GLY A 58 7.55 8.98 -29.88
C GLY A 58 8.28 9.96 -30.82
N ALA A 59 9.24 9.46 -31.61
CA ALA A 59 9.97 10.27 -32.61
C ALA A 59 9.07 10.81 -33.73
N LYS A 60 7.94 10.17 -33.98
CA LYS A 60 6.93 10.58 -34.97
C LYS A 60 5.77 11.36 -34.36
N SER A 61 5.86 11.73 -33.08
CA SER A 61 4.80 12.42 -32.34
C SER A 61 3.45 11.66 -32.33
N VAL A 62 3.50 10.34 -32.53
CA VAL A 62 2.33 9.48 -32.35
C VAL A 62 2.06 9.40 -30.86
N ALA A 63 0.86 9.79 -30.47
CA ALA A 63 0.42 9.72 -29.09
C ALA A 63 0.24 8.24 -28.69
N VAL A 64 1.25 7.66 -28.07
CA VAL A 64 1.17 6.31 -27.51
C VAL A 64 0.64 6.44 -26.09
N PRO A 65 -0.44 5.73 -25.71
CA PRO A 65 -0.83 5.63 -24.31
C PRO A 65 0.32 5.01 -23.54
N MET A 66 0.71 5.66 -22.43
CA MET A 66 1.56 4.97 -21.46
C MET A 66 0.74 3.80 -20.92
N VAL A 67 1.08 2.59 -21.30
CA VAL A 67 0.56 1.37 -20.71
C VAL A 67 1.17 1.28 -19.31
N THR A 68 0.66 2.11 -18.39
CA THR A 68 1.11 2.14 -16.99
C THR A 68 0.28 1.24 -16.09
N THR A 69 -0.84 0.74 -16.61
CA THR A 69 -1.66 -0.24 -15.91
C THR A 69 -1.73 -1.51 -16.76
N THR A 70 -1.01 -2.53 -16.34
CA THR A 70 -1.34 -3.90 -16.75
C THR A 70 -2.66 -4.29 -16.10
N ASP A 71 -3.46 -5.10 -16.76
CA ASP A 71 -4.57 -5.78 -16.11
C ASP A 71 -4.05 -6.44 -14.83
N TYR A 72 -4.86 -6.40 -13.77
CA TYR A 72 -4.50 -7.08 -12.53
C TYR A 72 -4.41 -8.58 -12.79
N VAL A 73 -3.20 -9.05 -12.93
CA VAL A 73 -2.91 -10.48 -13.09
C VAL A 73 -2.26 -10.96 -11.80
N ASN A 74 -2.88 -11.92 -11.15
CA ASN A 74 -2.25 -12.60 -10.03
C ASN A 74 -0.98 -13.29 -10.53
N THR A 75 0.16 -12.95 -9.94
CA THR A 75 1.44 -13.58 -10.25
C THR A 75 1.52 -15.02 -9.75
N ILE A 76 0.69 -15.35 -8.75
CA ILE A 76 0.51 -16.71 -8.24
C ILE A 76 -0.93 -17.12 -8.57
N PRO A 77 -1.16 -18.14 -9.40
CA PRO A 77 -2.48 -18.71 -9.64
C PRO A 77 -3.11 -19.24 -8.35
N VAL A 78 -4.44 -19.22 -8.25
CA VAL A 78 -5.17 -19.62 -7.03
C VAL A 78 -4.87 -21.06 -6.60
N ASP A 79 -4.64 -21.95 -7.56
CA ASP A 79 -4.26 -23.36 -7.34
C ASP A 79 -2.82 -23.53 -6.83
N GLN A 80 -2.01 -22.50 -6.87
CA GLN A 80 -0.63 -22.46 -6.37
C GLN A 80 -0.48 -21.56 -5.13
N GLU A 81 -1.55 -20.95 -4.65
CA GLU A 81 -1.50 -20.17 -3.43
C GLU A 81 -1.15 -21.09 -2.25
N PRO A 82 -0.18 -20.71 -1.39
CA PRO A 82 0.10 -21.47 -0.18
C PRO A 82 -1.08 -21.40 0.78
N ASP A 83 -1.25 -22.45 1.58
CA ASP A 83 -2.25 -22.46 2.65
C ASP A 83 -2.03 -21.25 3.60
N PHE A 84 -3.15 -20.70 4.08
CA PHE A 84 -3.10 -19.58 5.01
C PHE A 84 -2.36 -19.98 6.30
N PRO A 85 -1.30 -19.24 6.71
CA PRO A 85 -0.41 -19.67 7.79
C PRO A 85 -0.99 -19.34 9.17
N GLY A 86 -2.18 -19.83 9.49
CA GLY A 86 -2.81 -19.53 10.77
C GLY A 86 -4.28 -19.96 10.81
N THR A 87 -5.00 -19.42 11.78
CA THR A 87 -6.44 -19.62 11.91
C THR A 87 -7.20 -18.41 11.39
N GLU A 88 -7.65 -18.46 10.14
CA GLU A 88 -8.33 -17.32 9.50
C GLU A 88 -9.55 -16.84 10.31
N GLU A 89 -10.30 -17.76 10.91
CA GLU A 89 -11.46 -17.43 11.75
C GLU A 89 -11.06 -16.59 12.97
N LEU A 90 -9.96 -16.93 13.62
CA LEU A 90 -9.43 -16.20 14.77
C LEU A 90 -8.96 -14.80 14.35
N GLU A 91 -8.23 -14.69 13.25
CA GLU A 91 -7.77 -13.39 12.75
C GLU A 91 -8.93 -12.50 12.31
N ARG A 92 -9.98 -13.11 11.72
CA ARG A 92 -11.22 -12.40 11.39
C ARG A 92 -11.93 -11.89 12.65
N ALA A 93 -11.91 -12.65 13.74
CA ALA A 93 -12.45 -12.20 15.03
C ALA A 93 -11.62 -11.05 15.61
N TYR A 94 -10.29 -11.17 15.66
CA TYR A 94 -9.38 -10.10 16.09
C TYR A 94 -9.63 -8.80 15.31
N ARG A 95 -9.66 -8.86 14.00
CA ARG A 95 -9.92 -7.70 13.15
C ARG A 95 -11.27 -7.04 13.47
N ARG A 96 -12.31 -7.80 13.78
CA ARG A 96 -13.61 -7.25 14.22
C ARG A 96 -13.49 -6.53 15.55
N TRP A 97 -12.81 -7.10 16.54
CA TRP A 97 -12.62 -6.51 17.84
C TRP A 97 -11.80 -5.22 17.76
N ILE A 98 -10.71 -5.21 17.02
CA ILE A 98 -9.89 -4.01 16.84
C ILE A 98 -10.71 -2.91 16.15
N ARG A 99 -11.45 -3.25 15.08
CA ARG A 99 -12.32 -2.27 14.40
C ARG A 99 -13.40 -1.73 15.32
N TRP A 100 -14.00 -2.57 16.15
CA TRP A 100 -15.00 -2.17 17.11
C TRP A 100 -14.40 -1.23 18.16
N ASN A 101 -13.29 -1.58 18.78
CA ASN A 101 -12.63 -0.76 19.78
C ASN A 101 -12.17 0.59 19.21
N ALA A 102 -11.64 0.61 17.99
CA ALA A 102 -11.29 1.84 17.29
C ALA A 102 -12.52 2.74 17.06
N ALA A 103 -13.65 2.16 16.65
CA ALA A 103 -14.89 2.91 16.43
C ALA A 103 -15.46 3.45 17.76
N VAL A 104 -15.46 2.67 18.82
CA VAL A 104 -15.91 3.08 20.17
C VAL A 104 -15.03 4.19 20.72
N MET A 105 -13.71 4.07 20.60
CA MET A 105 -12.76 5.11 21.03
C MET A 105 -13.03 6.44 20.32
N VAL A 106 -13.18 6.43 19.00
CA VAL A 106 -13.50 7.64 18.21
C VAL A 106 -14.88 8.20 18.57
N HIS A 107 -15.88 7.33 18.79
CA HIS A 107 -17.21 7.74 19.20
C HIS A 107 -17.21 8.41 20.58
N ARG A 108 -16.51 7.83 21.55
CA ARG A 108 -16.38 8.42 22.90
C ARG A 108 -15.70 9.78 22.86
N ALA A 109 -14.71 9.97 22.00
CA ALA A 109 -14.04 11.25 21.79
C ALA A 109 -14.95 12.36 21.22
N GLN A 110 -16.14 12.02 20.74
CA GLN A 110 -17.16 12.97 20.26
C GLN A 110 -18.21 13.30 21.33
N ALA A 111 -18.05 12.81 22.54
CA ALA A 111 -19.02 13.09 23.62
C ALA A 111 -19.17 14.60 23.87
N PRO A 112 -20.36 15.05 24.33
CA PRO A 112 -20.60 16.45 24.68
C PRO A 112 -19.56 16.97 25.66
N GLY A 113 -18.98 18.13 25.37
CA GLY A 113 -17.90 18.74 26.16
C GLY A 113 -16.48 18.32 25.76
N LEU A 114 -16.31 17.24 25.02
CA LEU A 114 -15.03 16.84 24.43
C LEU A 114 -14.96 17.26 22.95
N SER A 115 -15.83 16.73 22.13
CA SER A 115 -15.99 17.05 20.70
C SER A 115 -14.68 17.09 19.88
N VAL A 116 -13.70 16.30 20.27
CA VAL A 116 -12.40 16.25 19.60
C VAL A 116 -12.41 15.42 18.34
N GLY A 117 -13.44 14.59 18.16
CA GLY A 117 -13.69 13.80 16.96
C GLY A 117 -12.64 12.73 16.70
N GLY A 118 -12.46 12.40 15.44
CA GLY A 118 -11.50 11.42 14.97
C GLY A 118 -11.91 10.85 13.62
N HIS A 119 -11.02 10.10 13.00
CA HIS A 119 -11.24 9.42 11.73
C HIS A 119 -11.23 7.90 11.97
N ILE A 120 -12.18 7.20 11.36
CA ILE A 120 -12.25 5.73 11.44
C ILE A 120 -12.21 5.07 10.06
N SER A 121 -12.66 5.76 9.02
CA SER A 121 -12.79 5.19 7.67
C SER A 121 -11.45 4.70 7.10
N THR A 122 -10.38 5.45 7.32
CA THR A 122 -9.03 5.06 6.85
C THR A 122 -8.60 3.72 7.45
N TYR A 123 -8.71 3.57 8.77
CA TYR A 123 -8.39 2.29 9.38
C TYR A 123 -9.39 1.21 8.98
N ALA A 124 -10.67 1.49 8.96
CA ALA A 124 -11.70 0.51 8.61
C ALA A 124 -11.50 -0.08 7.20
N GLY A 125 -11.07 0.74 6.25
CA GLY A 125 -10.75 0.30 4.88
C GLY A 125 -9.44 -0.48 4.79
N ALA A 126 -8.44 -0.16 5.61
CA ALA A 126 -7.12 -0.78 5.60
C ALA A 126 -6.95 -1.87 6.68
N ALA A 127 -7.99 -2.21 7.44
CA ALA A 127 -7.89 -3.09 8.60
C ALA A 127 -7.29 -4.45 8.28
N THR A 128 -7.68 -5.07 7.16
CA THR A 128 -7.14 -6.36 6.74
C THR A 128 -5.63 -6.26 6.44
N LEU A 129 -5.22 -5.20 5.74
CA LEU A 129 -3.81 -4.97 5.43
C LEU A 129 -2.96 -4.86 6.69
N TYR A 130 -3.41 -4.07 7.67
CA TYR A 130 -2.69 -3.91 8.94
C TYR A 130 -2.66 -5.21 9.74
N GLU A 131 -3.77 -5.93 9.85
CA GLU A 131 -3.80 -7.21 10.59
C GLU A 131 -2.87 -8.25 9.98
N VAL A 132 -2.91 -8.41 8.66
CA VAL A 132 -1.99 -9.31 7.96
C VAL A 132 -0.54 -8.85 8.15
N GLY A 133 -0.27 -7.56 8.05
CA GLY A 133 1.05 -6.98 8.31
C GLY A 133 1.57 -7.34 9.71
N PHE A 134 0.78 -7.09 10.74
CA PHE A 134 1.16 -7.36 12.13
C PHE A 134 1.27 -8.84 12.46
N ASN A 135 0.38 -9.66 11.92
CA ASN A 135 0.33 -11.07 12.30
C ASN A 135 1.39 -11.91 11.57
N HIS A 136 1.79 -11.52 10.34
CA HIS A 136 2.59 -12.39 9.49
C HIS A 136 3.89 -11.76 8.95
N PHE A 137 3.99 -10.44 8.92
CA PHE A 137 5.09 -9.77 8.22
C PHE A 137 5.94 -8.85 9.10
N PHE A 138 5.31 -7.98 9.89
CA PHE A 138 6.05 -6.97 10.65
C PHE A 138 6.83 -7.59 11.81
N ARG A 139 8.08 -7.23 11.89
CA ARG A 139 9.02 -7.68 12.94
C ARG A 139 9.25 -6.56 13.93
N GLY A 140 9.09 -6.89 15.22
CA GLY A 140 9.31 -5.93 16.30
C GLY A 140 10.78 -5.58 16.52
N PRO A 141 11.06 -4.52 17.32
CA PRO A 141 12.44 -4.05 17.58
C PRO A 141 13.37 -5.08 18.18
N GLY A 142 12.84 -6.10 18.84
CA GLY A 142 13.64 -7.21 19.42
C GLY A 142 14.06 -8.30 18.45
N HIS A 143 13.71 -8.17 17.17
CA HIS A 143 14.13 -9.12 16.14
C HIS A 143 15.60 -8.89 15.75
N ASP A 144 16.31 -9.96 15.44
CA ASP A 144 17.67 -9.89 14.88
C ASP A 144 17.68 -9.00 13.63
N GLY A 145 18.50 -7.95 13.63
CA GLY A 145 18.50 -6.92 12.59
C GLY A 145 17.74 -5.64 12.93
N GLY A 146 17.10 -5.55 14.11
CA GLY A 146 16.54 -4.30 14.66
C GLY A 146 15.09 -4.01 14.29
N GLY A 147 14.36 -4.99 13.77
CA GLY A 147 12.94 -4.88 13.44
C GLY A 147 12.64 -4.02 12.20
N ASP A 148 11.38 -3.99 11.83
CA ASP A 148 10.92 -3.24 10.67
C ASP A 148 10.60 -1.78 10.98
N GLN A 149 10.84 -0.91 10.02
CA GLN A 149 10.51 0.51 10.09
C GLN A 149 9.21 0.75 9.32
N VAL A 150 8.12 1.06 10.03
CA VAL A 150 6.79 1.17 9.45
C VAL A 150 6.24 2.59 9.61
N PHE A 151 5.89 3.22 8.50
CA PHE A 151 5.23 4.51 8.47
C PHE A 151 3.70 4.32 8.43
N PHE A 152 3.08 4.31 9.58
CA PHE A 152 1.62 4.17 9.67
C PHE A 152 0.92 5.44 9.20
N GLN A 153 -0.14 5.28 8.41
CA GLN A 153 -1.00 6.40 8.04
C GLN A 153 -1.57 7.07 9.31
N GLY A 154 -1.37 8.36 9.47
CA GLY A 154 -1.80 9.09 10.67
C GLY A 154 -3.29 8.93 10.98
N HIS A 155 -4.15 8.92 9.95
CA HIS A 155 -5.59 8.71 10.09
C HIS A 155 -5.98 7.27 10.47
N ALA A 156 -5.07 6.32 10.40
CA ALA A 156 -5.27 4.95 10.85
C ALA A 156 -4.87 4.73 12.32
N SER A 157 -4.33 5.75 13.02
CA SER A 157 -3.90 5.64 14.42
C SER A 157 -4.94 5.04 15.38
N PRO A 158 -6.27 5.27 15.21
CA PRO A 158 -7.26 4.61 16.06
C PRO A 158 -7.16 3.08 16.05
N GLY A 159 -6.89 2.48 14.90
CA GLY A 159 -6.69 1.03 14.81
C GLY A 159 -5.43 0.57 15.51
N MET A 160 -4.34 1.34 15.42
CA MET A 160 -3.08 1.02 16.10
C MET A 160 -3.25 1.06 17.63
N TYR A 161 -3.94 2.06 18.16
CA TYR A 161 -4.25 2.13 19.58
C TYR A 161 -5.18 1.00 20.04
N ALA A 162 -6.24 0.72 19.25
CA ALA A 162 -7.17 -0.37 19.56
C ALA A 162 -6.48 -1.74 19.56
N ARG A 163 -5.54 -1.98 18.65
CA ARG A 163 -4.73 -3.20 18.65
C ARG A 163 -3.82 -3.25 19.87
N ALA A 164 -3.08 -2.20 20.15
CA ALA A 164 -2.18 -2.13 21.30
C ALA A 164 -2.91 -2.30 22.65
N PHE A 165 -4.16 -1.87 22.72
CA PHE A 165 -5.02 -2.13 23.87
C PHE A 165 -5.30 -3.64 24.04
N LEU A 166 -5.67 -4.34 22.97
CA LEU A 166 -5.88 -5.80 23.00
C LEU A 166 -4.59 -6.56 23.32
N GLU A 167 -3.45 -6.01 22.98
CA GLU A 167 -2.13 -6.55 23.34
C GLU A 167 -1.70 -6.23 24.77
N GLY A 168 -2.52 -5.51 25.55
CA GLY A 168 -2.22 -5.10 26.92
C GLY A 168 -1.17 -3.99 27.04
N ARG A 169 -0.86 -3.28 25.97
CA ARG A 169 0.12 -2.19 25.91
C ARG A 169 -0.47 -0.82 26.24
N LEU A 170 -1.76 -0.68 26.14
CA LEU A 170 -2.52 0.53 26.50
C LEU A 170 -3.65 0.18 27.46
N THR A 171 -4.09 1.16 28.25
CA THR A 171 -5.18 1.03 29.22
C THR A 171 -6.49 1.63 28.69
N ASP A 172 -7.61 1.33 29.38
CA ASP A 172 -8.92 1.93 29.09
C ASP A 172 -8.87 3.46 29.21
N GLU A 173 -8.21 3.97 30.27
CA GLU A 173 -8.11 5.41 30.52
C GLU A 173 -7.32 6.12 29.39
N GLN A 174 -6.32 5.43 28.83
CA GLN A 174 -5.57 5.97 27.69
C GLN A 174 -6.46 6.02 26.46
N LEU A 175 -7.23 4.98 26.15
CA LEU A 175 -8.17 4.98 25.04
C LEU A 175 -9.24 6.08 25.19
N ASP A 176 -9.80 6.24 26.38
CA ASP A 176 -10.77 7.30 26.70
C ASP A 176 -10.17 8.71 26.64
N SER A 177 -8.83 8.80 26.61
CA SER A 177 -8.09 10.05 26.46
C SER A 177 -7.57 10.27 25.02
N PHE A 178 -8.17 9.61 24.04
CA PHE A 178 -7.83 9.78 22.63
C PHE A 178 -8.01 11.23 22.18
N ARG A 179 -7.01 11.79 21.49
CA ARG A 179 -6.93 13.17 21.03
C ARG A 179 -6.95 14.23 22.15
N GLN A 180 -6.59 13.82 23.34
CA GLN A 180 -6.49 14.69 24.51
C GLN A 180 -5.05 14.79 25.03
N GLU A 181 -4.09 14.70 24.13
CA GLU A 181 -2.65 14.68 24.43
C GLU A 181 -2.17 15.87 25.27
N LYS A 182 -2.85 17.00 25.21
CA LYS A 182 -2.52 18.19 26.02
C LYS A 182 -3.31 18.25 27.32
N SER A 183 -4.61 18.00 27.27
CA SER A 183 -5.52 18.12 28.40
C SER A 183 -5.41 16.96 29.41
N LYS A 184 -4.94 15.81 28.94
CA LYS A 184 -4.77 14.58 29.73
C LYS A 184 -3.31 14.12 29.82
N ALA A 185 -2.36 15.02 29.63
CA ALA A 185 -0.95 14.68 29.75
C ALA A 185 -0.64 14.10 31.14
N PRO A 186 0.25 13.07 31.25
CA PRO A 186 0.96 12.41 30.17
C PRO A 186 0.20 11.26 29.47
N ASN A 187 -1.01 10.94 29.92
CA ASN A 187 -1.76 9.74 29.50
C ASN A 187 -2.64 9.94 28.26
N GLY A 188 -2.78 11.17 27.77
CA GLY A 188 -3.58 11.46 26.58
C GLY A 188 -2.95 10.92 25.30
N LEU A 189 -3.71 10.12 24.55
CA LEU A 189 -3.23 9.60 23.26
C LEU A 189 -3.21 10.68 22.20
N PRO A 190 -2.09 10.87 21.47
CA PRO A 190 -1.99 11.85 20.42
C PRO A 190 -2.92 11.51 19.25
N SER A 191 -3.39 12.58 18.58
CA SER A 191 -4.27 12.49 17.42
C SER A 191 -3.65 11.71 16.27
N TYR A 192 -2.33 11.82 16.12
CA TYR A 192 -1.53 11.21 15.07
C TYR A 192 -0.24 10.63 15.67
N PRO A 193 0.46 9.74 14.94
CA PRO A 193 1.76 9.25 15.36
C PRO A 193 2.71 10.36 15.79
N HIS A 194 3.13 10.33 17.05
CA HIS A 194 3.93 11.41 17.65
C HIS A 194 5.07 10.83 18.51
N PRO A 195 6.25 10.55 17.93
CA PRO A 195 7.36 9.91 18.65
C PRO A 195 7.83 10.67 19.90
N ARG A 196 7.72 12.01 19.94
CA ARG A 196 8.12 12.77 21.13
C ARG A 196 7.16 12.62 22.31
N MET A 197 5.89 12.32 22.07
CA MET A 197 4.88 12.09 23.10
C MET A 197 4.81 10.62 23.51
N MET A 198 5.04 9.73 22.58
CA MET A 198 5.02 8.28 22.82
C MET A 198 6.26 7.63 22.16
N PRO A 199 7.48 7.85 22.71
CA PRO A 199 8.73 7.41 22.09
C PRO A 199 8.85 5.89 22.00
N GLU A 200 8.28 5.17 22.96
CA GLU A 200 8.29 3.68 22.96
C GLU A 200 7.19 3.07 22.10
N PHE A 201 6.31 3.92 21.52
CA PHE A 201 5.17 3.46 20.73
C PHE A 201 5.30 3.82 19.26
N TRP A 202 5.64 5.06 18.97
CA TRP A 202 5.73 5.57 17.60
C TRP A 202 7.18 5.75 17.15
N GLN A 203 7.55 5.11 16.04
CA GLN A 203 8.89 5.29 15.45
C GLN A 203 8.97 6.60 14.63
N PHE A 204 7.93 6.91 13.88
CA PHE A 204 7.93 8.03 12.92
C PHE A 204 6.70 8.92 13.09
N PRO A 205 6.86 10.24 12.92
CA PRO A 205 5.72 11.14 12.85
C PRO A 205 5.05 11.03 11.48
N THR A 206 3.75 10.83 11.47
CA THR A 206 2.96 10.80 10.22
C THR A 206 1.68 11.59 10.43
N VAL A 207 1.47 12.62 9.61
CA VAL A 207 0.30 13.48 9.68
C VAL A 207 -0.39 13.58 8.33
N SER A 208 0.35 14.01 7.30
CA SER A 208 -0.17 14.19 5.96
C SER A 208 -0.18 12.89 5.17
N MET A 209 -1.23 12.63 4.42
CA MET A 209 -1.42 11.41 3.64
C MET A 209 -0.32 11.18 2.59
N GLY A 210 0.19 12.20 1.94
CA GLY A 210 1.27 12.07 0.95
C GLY A 210 2.68 12.03 1.55
N LEU A 211 2.88 12.55 2.74
CA LEU A 211 4.22 12.61 3.37
C LEU A 211 4.67 11.27 3.96
N GLY A 212 3.76 10.43 4.43
CA GLY A 212 4.10 9.11 4.95
C GLY A 212 4.89 8.27 3.93
N PRO A 213 4.33 8.00 2.73
CA PRO A 213 5.03 7.29 1.67
C PRO A 213 6.32 7.95 1.23
N ALA A 214 6.35 9.28 1.06
CA ALA A 214 7.55 10.02 0.67
C ALA A 214 8.67 9.86 1.72
N ASN A 215 8.34 10.00 3.00
CA ASN A 215 9.31 9.83 4.08
C ASN A 215 9.81 8.37 4.17
N ALA A 216 8.95 7.39 3.92
CA ALA A 216 9.36 5.99 3.87
C ALA A 216 10.40 5.73 2.76
N ILE A 217 10.22 6.34 1.58
CA ILE A 217 11.18 6.26 0.47
C ILE A 217 12.52 6.91 0.87
N TYR A 218 12.49 8.10 1.46
CA TYR A 218 13.72 8.76 1.92
C TYR A 218 14.42 7.98 3.03
N GLN A 219 13.67 7.41 3.96
CA GLN A 219 14.23 6.56 5.01
C GLN A 219 14.89 5.31 4.42
N ALA A 220 14.23 4.65 3.46
CA ALA A 220 14.80 3.51 2.77
C ALA A 220 16.10 3.87 2.02
N GLN A 221 16.13 5.01 1.34
CA GLN A 221 17.33 5.52 0.68
C GLN A 221 18.45 5.79 1.68
N PHE A 222 18.14 6.40 2.82
CA PHE A 222 19.11 6.66 3.87
C PHE A 222 19.65 5.37 4.50
N ASN A 223 18.78 4.41 4.76
CA ASN A 223 19.18 3.10 5.25
C ASN A 223 20.13 2.39 4.28
N ARG A 224 19.85 2.44 2.98
CA ARG A 224 20.73 1.91 1.95
C ARG A 224 22.09 2.64 1.92
N TYR A 225 22.12 3.94 2.13
CA TYR A 225 23.37 4.68 2.25
C TYR A 225 24.18 4.20 3.46
N LEU A 226 23.56 4.02 4.63
CA LEU A 226 24.23 3.50 5.83
C LEU A 226 24.81 2.10 5.61
N HIS A 227 24.04 1.22 4.96
CA HIS A 227 24.51 -0.12 4.60
C HIS A 227 25.72 -0.07 3.66
N ASN A 228 25.64 0.70 2.58
CA ASN A 228 26.73 0.84 1.62
C ASN A 228 28.01 1.45 2.23
N ARG A 229 27.88 2.19 3.32
CA ARG A 229 28.99 2.76 4.09
C ARG A 229 29.52 1.80 5.16
N GLY A 230 28.91 0.64 5.35
CA GLY A 230 29.28 -0.30 6.40
C GLY A 230 29.02 0.22 7.83
N ILE A 231 28.17 1.26 7.98
CA ILE A 231 27.88 1.86 9.29
C ILE A 231 26.81 1.03 10.03
N LYS A 232 25.83 0.51 9.30
CA LYS A 232 24.77 -0.34 9.84
C LYS A 232 24.39 -1.38 8.80
N ASP A 233 24.31 -2.62 9.24
CA ASP A 233 23.76 -3.69 8.43
C ASP A 233 22.23 -3.70 8.61
N LEU A 234 21.54 -3.28 7.56
CA LEU A 234 20.09 -3.27 7.50
C LEU A 234 19.68 -4.26 6.43
N SER A 235 18.84 -5.20 6.77
CA SER A 235 18.30 -6.14 5.80
C SER A 235 17.58 -5.39 4.68
N LEU A 236 18.09 -5.49 3.46
CA LEU A 236 17.52 -4.83 2.27
C LEU A 236 16.14 -5.39 1.89
N ILE A 237 15.76 -6.53 2.42
CA ILE A 237 14.46 -7.17 2.16
C ILE A 237 13.31 -6.30 2.66
N HIS A 238 13.49 -5.58 3.77
CA HIS A 238 12.47 -4.71 4.37
C HIS A 238 12.35 -3.35 3.69
N ILE A 239 13.27 -2.98 2.81
CA ILE A 239 13.32 -1.69 2.13
C ILE A 239 12.66 -1.75 0.74
N SER A 240 12.58 -2.93 0.13
CA SER A 240 12.14 -3.11 -1.26
C SER A 240 10.65 -3.39 -1.44
N GLU A 241 9.94 -3.75 -0.40
CA GLU A 241 8.54 -4.19 -0.49
C GLU A 241 7.48 -3.07 -0.71
N PRO A 242 7.68 -1.80 -0.31
CA PRO A 242 6.71 -0.75 -0.65
C PRO A 242 6.53 -0.51 -2.15
N THR A 243 7.47 -0.99 -2.98
CA THR A 243 7.41 -0.80 -4.44
C THR A 243 6.62 -1.88 -5.17
N ARG A 244 6.21 -2.96 -4.50
CA ARG A 244 5.37 -4.02 -5.09
C ARG A 244 3.87 -3.81 -4.89
N LEU A 245 3.48 -2.79 -4.12
CA LEU A 245 2.08 -2.43 -3.87
C LEU A 245 1.62 -1.21 -4.69
N LEU A 246 2.36 -0.83 -5.75
CA LEU A 246 1.95 0.20 -6.71
C LEU A 246 1.73 -0.41 -8.09
#